data_04c7d1ed76c7ede4930558847aae2003
#
_entry.id   04c7d1ed76c7ede4930558847aae2003
#
_cell.length_a   1.000
_cell.length_b   1.000
_cell.length_c   1.000
_cell.angle_alpha   90.00
_cell.angle_beta   90.00
_cell.angle_gamma   90.00
#
_symmetry.space_group_name_H-M   'P 1'
#
loop_
_entity.id
_entity.type
_entity.pdbx_description
1 polymer ?
#
loop_
_entity_poly.entity_id
_entity_poly.type
_entity_poly.pdbx_seq_one_letter_code
_entity_poly.pdbx_strand_id
1 'polypeptide(L)'
;MQESGFEECWISPDPLEGPNSLLLFLVVLIHVQKEIKLAPGGNNAGHTVVVDSVEYDFHLLPSGIINPNVIAFIGNGVVIHLPGLFEEAAKNEKKGNGLQDWENRLIISDRAHIVFDFHQAADGAQEQQRQQQAGKNLGTTKKGIGPVYSSKASRSGLRICDLLTDFDSFSERFKVLANQHMSMYPNLEVDVEGELEKLRGYVERIKPMVRDGVYFMYKALHGPEKKILVEGANAALLDIDFGTYPFVTSSNCTVGGVCTGLGIPPQNVGEVYGVVKAYTTRVGIGAFPTEQDNDIGELLQSRGSEVGVTTGRQRRCGWLDLVLLKYAHMINGFTALALTKLDILDVFAEIKVGVAYKVDDKIIPHFPANQEVLNKVEVQYVSLPGWNTSTAKSRTFEDLPANAQNYVRFIEGHLGVPEPKTKIIVILYQFRFY
;
A
#
# COMPACT_ATOMS: atom_id res chain seq x y z
N MET A 1 -9.15 14.02 -35.57
CA MET A 1 -8.45 13.27 -34.52
C MET A 1 -9.11 13.70 -33.21
N GLN A 2 -9.92 12.83 -32.68
CA GLN A 2 -10.88 13.12 -31.60
C GLN A 2 -10.15 13.18 -30.29
N GLU A 3 -10.20 14.33 -29.66
CA GLU A 3 -10.07 14.49 -28.22
C GLU A 3 -11.28 13.81 -27.59
N SER A 4 -11.18 12.55 -27.28
CA SER A 4 -12.24 11.81 -26.62
C SER A 4 -11.71 11.11 -25.40
N GLY A 5 -12.17 11.52 -24.25
CA GLY A 5 -12.44 10.59 -23.18
C GLY A 5 -11.53 10.62 -21.95
N PHE A 6 -10.89 11.74 -21.61
CA PHE A 6 -10.21 11.87 -20.30
C PHE A 6 -11.08 12.45 -19.18
N GLU A 7 -12.27 12.97 -19.47
CA GLU A 7 -13.13 13.60 -18.47
C GLU A 7 -14.00 12.63 -17.65
N GLU A 8 -14.20 11.39 -18.10
CA GLU A 8 -15.10 10.44 -17.39
C GLU A 8 -14.39 9.28 -16.66
N CYS A 9 -13.08 9.29 -16.58
CA CYS A 9 -12.32 8.22 -15.91
C CYS A 9 -11.89 8.58 -14.47
N TRP A 10 -12.50 9.60 -13.91
CA TRP A 10 -12.21 9.99 -12.55
C TRP A 10 -12.97 9.09 -11.59
N ILE A 11 -12.18 8.43 -10.76
CA ILE A 11 -12.56 8.06 -9.40
C ILE A 11 -13.65 9.04 -8.98
N SER A 12 -14.82 8.51 -8.54
CA SER A 12 -15.80 9.28 -7.80
C SER A 12 -15.10 10.38 -7.00
N PRO A 13 -15.60 11.60 -6.92
CA PRO A 13 -14.90 12.74 -6.33
C PRO A 13 -14.47 12.58 -4.87
N ASP A 14 -14.61 11.39 -4.31
CA ASP A 14 -14.24 11.10 -2.93
C ASP A 14 -12.80 10.59 -2.86
N PRO A 15 -11.91 11.31 -2.23
CA PRO A 15 -10.49 10.97 -2.15
C PRO A 15 -10.25 9.81 -1.20
N LEU A 16 -9.30 9.00 -1.60
CA LEU A 16 -8.65 8.02 -0.77
C LEU A 16 -7.89 8.73 0.36
N GLU A 17 -8.52 8.88 1.52
CA GLU A 17 -7.86 9.32 2.73
C GLU A 17 -7.60 8.13 3.65
N GLY A 18 -6.35 7.78 3.73
CA GLY A 18 -5.81 6.98 4.79
C GLY A 18 -4.37 7.43 5.04
N PRO A 19 -3.94 7.57 6.28
CA PRO A 19 -2.60 7.99 6.59
C PRO A 19 -1.63 6.83 6.39
N ASN A 20 -1.00 6.70 5.24
CA ASN A 20 -0.03 5.64 4.96
C ASN A 20 1.38 6.13 4.66
N SER A 21 2.25 5.46 5.32
CA SER A 21 3.71 5.35 5.31
C SER A 21 4.38 5.57 3.98
N LEU A 22 5.64 5.98 4.03
CA LEU A 22 6.60 6.27 2.96
C LEU A 22 6.04 6.12 1.56
N LEU A 23 5.63 7.23 0.96
CA LEU A 23 4.56 7.23 0.00
C LEU A 23 5.02 7.13 -1.43
N LEU A 24 4.86 5.98 -1.96
CA LEU A 24 4.54 5.77 -3.35
C LEU A 24 3.56 4.59 -3.46
N PHE A 25 2.26 4.88 -3.47
CA PHE A 25 1.28 3.87 -3.84
C PHE A 25 1.34 3.64 -5.34
N LEU A 26 1.26 2.40 -5.73
CA LEU A 26 1.14 2.00 -7.12
C LEU A 26 -0.33 1.75 -7.43
N VAL A 27 -0.90 2.55 -8.32
CA VAL A 27 -2.18 2.26 -8.95
C VAL A 27 -1.92 1.92 -10.41
N VAL A 28 -2.27 0.71 -10.81
CA VAL A 28 -2.13 0.25 -12.20
C VAL A 28 -3.49 0.21 -12.85
N LEU A 29 -3.67 0.99 -13.92
CA LEU A 29 -4.87 0.95 -14.77
C LEU A 29 -4.62 0.01 -15.95
N ILE A 30 -5.49 -0.99 -16.09
CA ILE A 30 -5.58 -1.83 -17.28
C ILE A 30 -6.85 -1.43 -18.01
N HIS A 31 -6.73 -1.01 -19.26
CA HIS A 31 -7.82 -0.38 -20.02
C HIS A 31 -8.93 -1.36 -20.35
N VAL A 32 -10.12 -1.23 -19.73
CA VAL A 32 -11.32 -2.03 -20.07
C VAL A 32 -12.62 -1.54 -19.39
N GLN A 33 -13.80 -1.71 -19.98
CA GLN A 33 -15.11 -1.19 -19.50
C GLN A 33 -15.86 -2.13 -18.55
N LYS A 34 -15.60 -2.13 -17.31
CA LYS A 34 -16.36 -2.44 -16.06
C LYS A 34 -15.35 -2.61 -14.94
N GLU A 35 -15.50 -1.87 -13.86
CA GLU A 35 -14.48 -1.78 -12.81
C GLU A 35 -14.32 -3.09 -12.04
N ILE A 36 -13.12 -3.67 -12.08
CA ILE A 36 -12.66 -4.70 -11.15
C ILE A 36 -11.54 -4.08 -10.33
N LYS A 37 -11.70 -3.95 -9.03
CA LYS A 37 -10.61 -3.51 -8.15
C LYS A 37 -9.87 -4.71 -7.60
N LEU A 38 -8.56 -4.70 -7.73
CA LEU A 38 -7.65 -5.80 -7.38
C LEU A 38 -6.64 -5.27 -6.36
N ALA A 39 -6.52 -5.90 -5.22
CA ALA A 39 -5.53 -5.53 -4.22
C ALA A 39 -4.46 -6.62 -4.07
N PRO A 40 -3.16 -6.36 -4.36
CA PRO A 40 -2.06 -7.12 -3.78
C PRO A 40 -1.67 -6.50 -2.44
N GLY A 41 -1.59 -7.30 -1.38
CA GLY A 41 -1.20 -6.86 -0.04
C GLY A 41 -1.71 -7.81 1.04
N GLY A 42 -1.65 -7.38 2.28
CA GLY A 42 -2.18 -8.11 3.44
C GLY A 42 -2.85 -7.12 4.38
N ASN A 43 -3.41 -7.60 5.48
CA ASN A 43 -4.10 -6.80 6.49
C ASN A 43 -3.18 -5.88 7.34
N ASN A 44 -1.91 -5.74 6.96
CA ASN A 44 -0.95 -4.82 7.55
C ASN A 44 -1.02 -3.40 6.97
N ALA A 45 -1.59 -3.23 5.78
CA ALA A 45 -1.88 -1.93 5.20
C ALA A 45 -3.34 -1.56 5.48
N GLY A 46 -3.59 -0.35 5.96
CA GLY A 46 -4.94 0.15 6.18
C GLY A 46 -5.08 1.55 5.59
N HIS A 47 -6.26 1.86 5.05
CA HIS A 47 -6.61 3.18 4.59
C HIS A 47 -8.10 3.46 4.81
N THR A 48 -8.45 4.72 4.96
CA THR A 48 -9.83 5.17 5.12
C THR A 48 -10.32 5.77 3.81
N VAL A 49 -11.52 5.44 3.43
CA VAL A 49 -12.23 6.01 2.27
C VAL A 49 -13.48 6.70 2.77
N VAL A 50 -13.71 7.94 2.33
CA VAL A 50 -14.91 8.70 2.69
C VAL A 50 -15.86 8.71 1.50
N VAL A 51 -17.09 8.25 1.72
CA VAL A 51 -18.16 8.28 0.72
C VAL A 51 -19.43 8.84 1.38
N ASP A 52 -20.03 9.87 0.79
CA ASP A 52 -21.22 10.52 1.33
C ASP A 52 -21.07 10.95 2.81
N SER A 53 -19.89 11.45 3.17
CA SER A 53 -19.52 11.86 4.53
C SER A 53 -19.47 10.70 5.54
N VAL A 54 -19.41 9.47 5.09
CA VAL A 54 -19.20 8.28 5.91
C VAL A 54 -17.78 7.73 5.69
N GLU A 55 -17.07 7.53 6.79
CA GLU A 55 -15.71 6.97 6.77
C GLU A 55 -15.73 5.44 6.82
N TYR A 56 -15.08 4.80 5.88
CA TYR A 56 -14.92 3.35 5.79
C TYR A 56 -13.44 2.99 5.90
N ASP A 57 -13.10 2.05 6.80
CA ASP A 57 -11.72 1.61 7.00
C ASP A 57 -11.49 0.26 6.32
N PHE A 58 -10.52 0.24 5.40
CA PHE A 58 -10.16 -0.93 4.62
C PHE A 58 -8.76 -1.44 4.97
N HIS A 59 -8.63 -2.76 5.09
CA HIS A 59 -7.36 -3.46 5.31
C HIS A 59 -7.19 -4.65 4.35
N LEU A 60 -8.15 -5.58 4.33
CA LEU A 60 -8.17 -6.75 3.46
C LEU A 60 -9.16 -6.61 2.31
N LEU A 61 -10.29 -6.00 2.57
CA LEU A 61 -11.26 -5.73 1.53
C LEU A 61 -10.69 -4.71 0.54
N PRO A 62 -10.71 -4.98 -0.77
CA PRO A 62 -10.41 -3.97 -1.77
C PRO A 62 -11.38 -2.79 -1.64
N SER A 63 -10.86 -1.57 -1.50
CA SER A 63 -11.67 -0.38 -1.17
C SER A 63 -12.80 -0.11 -2.17
N GLY A 64 -12.59 -0.49 -3.41
CA GLY A 64 -13.59 -0.36 -4.46
C GLY A 64 -14.87 -1.12 -4.29
N ILE A 65 -14.92 -2.07 -3.36
CA ILE A 65 -16.14 -2.83 -3.06
C ILE A 65 -17.28 -1.93 -2.55
N ILE A 66 -16.94 -0.73 -2.09
CA ILE A 66 -17.91 0.28 -1.67
C ILE A 66 -18.82 0.73 -2.82
N ASN A 67 -18.33 0.68 -4.06
CA ASN A 67 -19.14 0.93 -5.25
C ASN A 67 -19.96 -0.34 -5.61
N PRO A 68 -21.29 -0.28 -5.63
CA PRO A 68 -22.15 -1.45 -5.88
C PRO A 68 -21.96 -2.07 -7.27
N ASN A 69 -21.39 -1.35 -8.22
CA ASN A 69 -21.13 -1.83 -9.58
C ASN A 69 -19.78 -2.52 -9.75
N VAL A 70 -18.96 -2.56 -8.68
CA VAL A 70 -17.59 -3.09 -8.71
C VAL A 70 -17.55 -4.52 -8.22
N ILE A 71 -16.83 -5.37 -8.94
CA ILE A 71 -16.41 -6.70 -8.48
C ILE A 71 -15.01 -6.55 -7.89
N ALA A 72 -14.88 -6.85 -6.61
CA ALA A 72 -13.61 -6.85 -5.90
C ALA A 72 -12.93 -8.22 -6.00
N PHE A 73 -11.64 -8.26 -6.25
CA PHE A 73 -10.87 -9.51 -6.33
C PHE A 73 -9.64 -9.46 -5.42
N ILE A 74 -9.49 -10.46 -4.57
CA ILE A 74 -8.30 -10.69 -3.75
C ILE A 74 -7.45 -11.75 -4.44
N GLY A 75 -6.29 -11.35 -4.97
CA GLY A 75 -5.37 -12.21 -5.71
C GLY A 75 -4.53 -13.14 -4.83
N ASN A 76 -3.79 -14.04 -5.48
CA ASN A 76 -2.87 -14.99 -4.81
C ASN A 76 -1.65 -14.33 -4.14
N GLY A 77 -1.39 -13.06 -4.44
CA GLY A 77 -0.35 -12.27 -3.77
C GLY A 77 -0.73 -11.86 -2.35
N VAL A 78 -2.03 -11.80 -2.05
CA VAL A 78 -2.54 -11.43 -0.73
C VAL A 78 -2.51 -12.62 0.22
N VAL A 79 -2.21 -12.35 1.50
CA VAL A 79 -2.36 -13.33 2.58
C VAL A 79 -3.57 -12.92 3.44
N ILE A 80 -4.50 -13.87 3.67
CA ILE A 80 -5.85 -13.59 4.15
C ILE A 80 -6.06 -14.15 5.56
N HIS A 81 -6.35 -13.27 6.50
CA HIS A 81 -6.86 -13.64 7.82
C HIS A 81 -8.39 -13.64 7.77
N LEU A 82 -9.02 -14.82 7.69
CA LEU A 82 -10.45 -14.94 7.49
C LEU A 82 -11.29 -14.26 8.60
N PRO A 83 -11.00 -14.45 9.90
CA PRO A 83 -11.71 -13.73 10.94
C PRO A 83 -11.64 -12.21 10.74
N GLY A 84 -10.45 -11.69 10.46
CA GLY A 84 -10.24 -10.26 10.24
C GLY A 84 -10.97 -9.70 9.02
N LEU A 85 -11.08 -10.48 7.94
CA LEU A 85 -11.85 -10.08 6.73
C LEU A 85 -13.33 -9.85 7.07
N PHE A 86 -13.96 -10.79 7.77
CA PHE A 86 -15.35 -10.69 8.12
C PHE A 86 -15.64 -9.66 9.23
N GLU A 87 -14.71 -9.48 10.17
CA GLU A 87 -14.80 -8.40 11.15
C GLU A 87 -14.72 -7.01 10.51
N GLU A 88 -13.81 -6.84 9.54
CA GLU A 88 -13.67 -5.61 8.78
C GLU A 88 -14.96 -5.29 8.01
N ALA A 89 -15.50 -6.27 7.30
CA ALA A 89 -16.77 -6.13 6.60
C ALA A 89 -17.91 -5.72 7.55
N ALA A 90 -18.08 -6.45 8.65
CA ALA A 90 -19.13 -6.18 9.64
C ALA A 90 -19.00 -4.80 10.30
N LYS A 91 -17.76 -4.30 10.50
CA LYS A 91 -17.53 -2.95 11.01
C LYS A 91 -17.96 -1.88 10.01
N ASN A 92 -17.63 -2.08 8.74
CA ASN A 92 -17.96 -1.13 7.68
C ASN A 92 -19.44 -1.15 7.32
N GLU A 93 -20.11 -2.31 7.33
CA GLU A 93 -21.57 -2.42 7.14
C GLU A 93 -22.35 -1.59 8.17
N LYS A 94 -21.87 -1.48 9.40
CA LYS A 94 -22.50 -0.68 10.47
C LYS A 94 -22.37 0.82 10.26
N LYS A 95 -21.44 1.27 9.43
CA LYS A 95 -21.19 2.70 9.20
C LYS A 95 -22.13 3.31 8.16
N GLY A 96 -22.63 2.51 7.20
CA GLY A 96 -23.51 2.98 6.14
C GLY A 96 -23.83 1.91 5.08
N ASN A 97 -24.44 2.32 3.99
CA ASN A 97 -24.93 1.41 2.94
C ASN A 97 -23.88 0.98 1.90
N GLY A 98 -22.63 1.44 2.01
CA GLY A 98 -21.61 1.19 1.00
C GLY A 98 -21.20 -0.26 0.76
N LEU A 99 -21.49 -1.15 1.73
CA LEU A 99 -21.14 -2.58 1.64
C LEU A 99 -22.33 -3.50 1.45
N GLN A 100 -23.49 -2.99 1.03
CA GLN A 100 -24.62 -3.86 0.74
C GLN A 100 -24.24 -4.91 -0.30
N ASP A 101 -24.64 -6.18 -0.03
CA ASP A 101 -24.42 -7.31 -0.93
C ASP A 101 -22.94 -7.55 -1.34
N TRP A 102 -21.99 -7.16 -0.48
CA TRP A 102 -20.56 -7.25 -0.76
C TRP A 102 -20.09 -8.70 -0.97
N GLU A 103 -20.67 -9.68 -0.30
CA GLU A 103 -20.27 -11.09 -0.41
C GLU A 103 -20.47 -11.63 -1.83
N ASN A 104 -21.49 -11.17 -2.55
CA ASN A 104 -21.74 -11.54 -3.94
C ASN A 104 -20.81 -10.81 -4.93
N ARG A 105 -20.13 -9.76 -4.47
CA ARG A 105 -19.20 -8.94 -5.28
C ARG A 105 -17.73 -9.16 -4.94
N LEU A 106 -17.44 -9.92 -3.88
CA LEU A 106 -16.07 -10.28 -3.53
C LEU A 106 -15.69 -11.62 -4.14
N ILE A 107 -14.56 -11.64 -4.82
CA ILE A 107 -13.93 -12.85 -5.35
C ILE A 107 -12.56 -13.03 -4.68
N ILE A 108 -12.29 -14.22 -4.21
CA ILE A 108 -11.03 -14.61 -3.56
C ILE A 108 -10.36 -15.68 -4.42
N SER A 109 -9.07 -15.47 -4.72
CA SER A 109 -8.28 -16.49 -5.40
C SER A 109 -8.14 -17.74 -4.54
N ASP A 110 -8.41 -18.90 -5.13
CA ASP A 110 -8.16 -20.21 -4.54
C ASP A 110 -6.68 -20.42 -4.11
N ARG A 111 -5.75 -19.67 -4.72
CA ARG A 111 -4.31 -19.74 -4.45
C ARG A 111 -3.83 -18.76 -3.37
N ALA A 112 -4.70 -17.93 -2.80
CA ALA A 112 -4.33 -17.05 -1.69
C ALA A 112 -3.98 -17.86 -0.44
N HIS A 113 -2.94 -17.44 0.30
CA HIS A 113 -2.53 -18.11 1.54
C HIS A 113 -3.33 -17.60 2.74
N ILE A 114 -3.54 -18.49 3.70
CA ILE A 114 -4.29 -18.19 4.92
C ILE A 114 -3.34 -17.72 6.02
N VAL A 115 -3.67 -16.61 6.66
CA VAL A 115 -3.07 -16.17 7.92
C VAL A 115 -3.84 -16.81 9.05
N PHE A 116 -3.15 -17.50 9.95
CA PHE A 116 -3.71 -18.08 11.16
C PHE A 116 -3.39 -17.24 12.37
N ASP A 117 -4.14 -17.42 13.47
CA ASP A 117 -3.92 -16.70 14.73
C ASP A 117 -2.51 -16.90 15.26
N PHE A 118 -1.96 -18.11 15.14
CA PHE A 118 -0.57 -18.38 15.54
C PHE A 118 0.48 -17.64 14.67
N HIS A 119 0.18 -17.30 13.42
CA HIS A 119 1.08 -16.44 12.62
C HIS A 119 1.16 -15.04 13.20
N GLN A 120 0.04 -14.49 13.66
CA GLN A 120 0.01 -13.17 14.29
C GLN A 120 0.74 -13.18 15.64
N ALA A 121 0.55 -14.23 16.43
CA ALA A 121 1.26 -14.42 17.70
C ALA A 121 2.78 -14.61 17.48
N ALA A 122 3.18 -15.39 16.48
CA ALA A 122 4.58 -15.57 16.11
C ALA A 122 5.24 -14.25 15.64
N ASP A 123 4.53 -13.42 14.89
CA ASP A 123 5.00 -12.10 14.47
C ASP A 123 5.27 -11.20 15.69
N GLY A 124 4.38 -11.24 16.70
CA GLY A 124 4.58 -10.58 17.96
C GLY A 124 5.79 -11.09 18.75
N ALA A 125 5.99 -12.42 18.80
CA ALA A 125 7.12 -13.04 19.48
C ALA A 125 8.47 -12.71 18.80
N GLN A 126 8.52 -12.70 17.47
CA GLN A 126 9.71 -12.28 16.70
C GLN A 126 10.11 -10.84 17.03
N GLU A 127 9.13 -9.95 17.12
CA GLU A 127 9.39 -8.54 17.43
C GLU A 127 9.95 -8.37 18.85
N GLN A 128 9.45 -9.12 19.82
CA GLN A 128 9.98 -9.12 21.18
C GLN A 128 11.41 -9.66 21.24
N GLN A 129 11.71 -10.73 20.51
CA GLN A 129 13.07 -11.28 20.44
C GLN A 129 14.06 -10.27 19.83
N ARG A 130 13.67 -9.59 18.73
CA ARG A 130 14.50 -8.55 18.12
C ARG A 130 14.76 -7.39 19.07
N GLN A 131 13.74 -6.95 19.82
CA GLN A 131 13.87 -5.91 20.82
C GLN A 131 14.87 -6.31 21.92
N GLN A 132 14.84 -7.55 22.38
CA GLN A 132 15.74 -8.06 23.43
C GLN A 132 17.18 -8.22 22.92
N GLN A 133 17.36 -8.72 21.69
CA GLN A 133 18.68 -9.03 21.15
C GLN A 133 19.42 -7.78 20.60
N ALA A 134 18.70 -6.88 19.92
CA ALA A 134 19.31 -5.75 19.22
C ALA A 134 18.91 -4.39 19.80
N GLY A 135 18.08 -4.33 20.82
CA GLY A 135 17.54 -3.08 21.38
C GLY A 135 16.66 -2.30 20.39
N LYS A 136 16.36 -2.89 19.23
CA LYS A 136 15.60 -2.26 18.14
C LYS A 136 14.58 -3.25 17.61
N ASN A 137 13.35 -2.79 17.40
CA ASN A 137 12.31 -3.55 16.72
C ASN A 137 12.11 -3.03 15.28
N LEU A 138 11.57 -3.88 14.39
CA LEU A 138 11.24 -3.46 13.03
C LEU A 138 9.96 -2.62 12.98
N GLY A 139 9.17 -2.66 14.05
CA GLY A 139 7.89 -1.96 14.11
C GLY A 139 6.77 -2.68 13.37
N THR A 140 6.74 -4.02 13.43
CA THR A 140 5.69 -4.82 12.81
C THR A 140 4.29 -4.43 13.28
N THR A 141 3.29 -4.66 12.42
CA THR A 141 1.87 -4.50 12.74
C THR A 141 1.30 -5.69 13.53
N LYS A 142 2.08 -6.74 13.75
CA LYS A 142 1.68 -8.01 14.40
C LYS A 142 0.48 -8.67 13.71
N LYS A 143 0.42 -8.58 12.40
CA LYS A 143 -0.65 -9.15 11.57
C LYS A 143 -0.27 -10.49 10.92
N GLY A 144 0.89 -11.05 11.29
CA GLY A 144 1.35 -12.36 10.83
C GLY A 144 1.85 -12.37 9.38
N ILE A 145 2.10 -11.23 8.78
CA ILE A 145 2.47 -11.11 7.36
C ILE A 145 3.80 -11.80 7.08
N GLY A 146 4.84 -11.48 7.85
CA GLY A 146 6.16 -12.12 7.74
C GLY A 146 6.12 -13.63 7.89
N PRO A 147 5.56 -14.18 8.98
CA PRO A 147 5.43 -15.62 9.18
C PRO A 147 4.70 -16.34 8.04
N VAL A 148 3.62 -15.77 7.48
CA VAL A 148 2.89 -16.42 6.37
C VAL A 148 3.69 -16.39 5.08
N TYR A 149 4.34 -15.27 4.72
CA TYR A 149 5.19 -15.22 3.53
C TYR A 149 6.41 -16.15 3.67
N SER A 150 6.97 -16.31 4.88
CA SER A 150 7.99 -17.31 5.16
C SER A 150 7.48 -18.74 4.93
N SER A 151 6.27 -19.04 5.43
CA SER A 151 5.63 -20.34 5.21
C SER A 151 5.30 -20.58 3.73
N LYS A 152 4.91 -19.55 2.99
CA LYS A 152 4.71 -19.61 1.53
C LYS A 152 6.01 -19.93 0.81
N ALA A 153 7.12 -19.27 1.16
CA ALA A 153 8.42 -19.47 0.53
C ALA A 153 9.01 -20.84 0.86
N SER A 154 8.85 -21.33 2.10
CA SER A 154 9.24 -22.68 2.54
C SER A 154 8.30 -23.78 2.05
N ARG A 155 7.19 -23.44 1.41
CA ARG A 155 6.19 -24.38 0.88
C ARG A 155 5.44 -25.17 1.94
N SER A 156 5.40 -24.69 3.17
CA SER A 156 4.61 -25.24 4.28
C SER A 156 3.26 -24.54 4.50
N GLY A 157 3.04 -23.38 3.87
CA GLY A 157 1.83 -22.60 4.02
C GLY A 157 0.58 -23.29 3.43
N LEU A 158 -0.59 -22.90 3.93
CA LEU A 158 -1.88 -23.40 3.49
C LEU A 158 -2.65 -22.34 2.71
N ARG A 159 -3.35 -22.77 1.66
CA ARG A 159 -4.12 -21.92 0.74
C ARG A 159 -5.61 -22.04 0.98
N ILE A 160 -6.37 -21.13 0.42
CA ILE A 160 -7.85 -21.19 0.43
C ILE A 160 -8.38 -22.47 -0.22
N CYS A 161 -7.78 -22.96 -1.31
CA CYS A 161 -8.18 -24.22 -1.93
C CYS A 161 -8.01 -25.43 -1.00
N ASP A 162 -6.97 -25.43 -0.16
CA ASP A 162 -6.73 -26.52 0.80
C ASP A 162 -7.87 -26.60 1.83
N LEU A 163 -8.34 -25.44 2.33
CA LEU A 163 -9.46 -25.34 3.29
C LEU A 163 -10.79 -25.83 2.69
N LEU A 164 -11.00 -25.66 1.39
CA LEU A 164 -12.26 -25.95 0.70
C LEU A 164 -12.33 -27.39 0.12
N THR A 165 -11.25 -28.13 0.12
CA THR A 165 -11.21 -29.47 -0.49
C THR A 165 -11.60 -30.55 0.52
N ASP A 166 -10.64 -31.03 1.29
CA ASP A 166 -10.82 -32.04 2.33
C ASP A 166 -10.37 -31.46 3.67
N PHE A 167 -11.32 -31.24 4.56
CA PHE A 167 -11.06 -30.59 5.83
C PHE A 167 -10.20 -31.43 6.78
N ASP A 168 -10.26 -32.76 6.70
CA ASP A 168 -9.46 -33.61 7.55
C ASP A 168 -7.98 -33.56 7.13
N SER A 169 -7.72 -33.64 5.83
CA SER A 169 -6.38 -33.42 5.26
C SER A 169 -5.85 -32.00 5.54
N PHE A 170 -6.70 -30.98 5.45
CA PHE A 170 -6.37 -29.63 5.83
C PHE A 170 -5.98 -29.54 7.31
N SER A 171 -6.77 -30.17 8.21
CA SER A 171 -6.54 -30.17 9.64
C SER A 171 -5.20 -30.79 10.02
N GLU A 172 -4.84 -31.91 9.41
CA GLU A 172 -3.53 -32.55 9.62
C GLU A 172 -2.37 -31.61 9.22
N ARG A 173 -2.46 -31.00 8.04
CA ARG A 173 -1.44 -30.03 7.59
C ARG A 173 -1.39 -28.78 8.48
N PHE A 174 -2.54 -28.31 8.93
CA PHE A 174 -2.62 -27.19 9.89
C PHE A 174 -1.91 -27.52 11.21
N LYS A 175 -2.16 -28.70 11.78
CA LYS A 175 -1.49 -29.19 13.00
C LYS A 175 0.03 -29.26 12.83
N VAL A 176 0.51 -29.75 11.71
CA VAL A 176 1.94 -29.78 11.39
C VAL A 176 2.52 -28.36 11.35
N LEU A 177 1.86 -27.42 10.69
CA LEU A 177 2.32 -26.05 10.60
C LEU A 177 2.29 -25.34 11.95
N ALA A 178 1.25 -25.52 12.75
CA ALA A 178 1.14 -24.98 14.10
C ALA A 178 2.26 -25.51 15.01
N ASN A 179 2.53 -26.81 14.97
CA ASN A 179 3.62 -27.45 15.73
C ASN A 179 5.00 -26.91 15.32
N GLN A 180 5.23 -26.62 14.04
CA GLN A 180 6.47 -25.98 13.58
C GLN A 180 6.65 -24.61 14.22
N HIS A 181 5.60 -23.78 14.28
CA HIS A 181 5.66 -22.47 14.92
C HIS A 181 5.86 -22.55 16.43
N MET A 182 5.16 -23.46 17.12
CA MET A 182 5.36 -23.70 18.56
C MET A 182 6.79 -24.15 18.87
N SER A 183 7.38 -24.97 18.01
CA SER A 183 8.78 -25.41 18.16
C SER A 183 9.79 -24.27 17.98
N MET A 184 9.50 -23.33 17.07
CA MET A 184 10.34 -22.15 16.86
C MET A 184 10.19 -21.10 17.97
N TYR A 185 9.02 -21.03 18.58
CA TYR A 185 8.68 -20.04 19.63
C TYR A 185 8.12 -20.75 20.85
N PRO A 186 8.96 -21.16 21.82
CA PRO A 186 8.55 -21.99 22.96
C PRO A 186 7.45 -21.40 23.84
N ASN A 187 7.28 -20.08 23.81
CA ASN A 187 6.23 -19.37 24.59
C ASN A 187 4.96 -19.14 23.75
N LEU A 188 4.87 -19.71 22.54
CA LEU A 188 3.70 -19.58 21.69
C LEU A 188 2.66 -20.63 22.08
N GLU A 189 1.55 -20.19 22.63
CA GLU A 189 0.39 -21.02 22.88
C GLU A 189 -0.56 -20.96 21.68
N VAL A 190 -1.00 -22.12 21.18
CA VAL A 190 -1.91 -22.25 20.05
C VAL A 190 -3.08 -23.13 20.43
N ASP A 191 -4.28 -22.60 20.40
CA ASP A 191 -5.53 -23.37 20.51
C ASP A 191 -5.87 -23.99 19.16
N VAL A 192 -5.21 -25.11 18.87
CA VAL A 192 -5.30 -25.81 17.58
C VAL A 192 -6.74 -26.21 17.23
N GLU A 193 -7.45 -26.83 18.15
CA GLU A 193 -8.80 -27.34 17.90
C GLU A 193 -9.81 -26.18 17.80
N GLY A 194 -9.70 -25.17 18.66
CA GLY A 194 -10.58 -23.99 18.58
C GLY A 194 -10.37 -23.19 17.30
N GLU A 195 -9.13 -23.09 16.80
CA GLU A 195 -8.85 -22.41 15.52
C GLU A 195 -9.40 -23.22 14.33
N LEU A 196 -9.26 -24.55 14.35
CA LEU A 196 -9.83 -25.44 13.31
C LEU A 196 -11.36 -25.37 13.28
N GLU A 197 -12.02 -25.30 14.44
CA GLU A 197 -13.47 -25.14 14.50
C GLU A 197 -13.94 -23.80 13.92
N LYS A 198 -13.26 -22.72 14.28
CA LYS A 198 -13.51 -21.39 13.66
C LYS A 198 -13.36 -21.43 12.12
N LEU A 199 -12.28 -22.04 11.63
CA LEU A 199 -12.03 -22.17 10.18
C LEU A 199 -13.10 -23.01 9.50
N ARG A 200 -13.54 -24.10 10.11
CA ARG A 200 -14.66 -24.93 9.61
C ARG A 200 -15.93 -24.09 9.47
N GLY A 201 -16.20 -23.20 10.41
CA GLY A 201 -17.34 -22.29 10.36
C GLY A 201 -17.32 -21.32 9.18
N TYR A 202 -16.14 -20.98 8.63
CA TYR A 202 -16.04 -20.11 7.47
C TYR A 202 -16.16 -20.81 6.12
N VAL A 203 -15.99 -22.14 6.05
CA VAL A 203 -15.96 -22.90 4.78
C VAL A 203 -17.16 -22.61 3.88
N GLU A 204 -18.38 -22.79 4.38
CA GLU A 204 -19.59 -22.60 3.56
C GLU A 204 -19.81 -21.13 3.19
N ARG A 205 -19.35 -20.19 4.02
CA ARG A 205 -19.50 -18.77 3.77
C ARG A 205 -18.56 -18.27 2.67
N ILE A 206 -17.30 -18.73 2.65
CA ILE A 206 -16.32 -18.30 1.65
C ILE A 206 -16.42 -19.04 0.32
N LYS A 207 -16.95 -20.26 0.31
CA LYS A 207 -17.06 -21.11 -0.86
C LYS A 207 -17.69 -20.43 -2.10
N PRO A 208 -18.78 -19.65 -1.96
CA PRO A 208 -19.33 -18.90 -3.08
C PRO A 208 -18.43 -17.81 -3.64
N MET A 209 -17.52 -17.28 -2.83
CA MET A 209 -16.59 -16.19 -3.20
C MET A 209 -15.34 -16.71 -3.92
N VAL A 210 -14.96 -17.99 -3.73
CA VAL A 210 -13.68 -18.52 -4.21
C VAL A 210 -13.77 -18.92 -5.67
N ARG A 211 -12.75 -18.54 -6.44
CA ARG A 211 -12.60 -18.88 -7.86
C ARG A 211 -11.13 -19.26 -8.15
N ASP A 212 -10.90 -20.02 -9.23
CA ASP A 212 -9.59 -20.09 -9.84
C ASP A 212 -9.17 -18.67 -10.28
N GLY A 213 -8.24 -18.08 -9.53
CA GLY A 213 -7.85 -16.69 -9.71
C GLY A 213 -7.20 -16.43 -11.08
N VAL A 214 -6.45 -17.42 -11.61
CA VAL A 214 -5.79 -17.30 -12.92
C VAL A 214 -6.83 -17.29 -14.05
N TYR A 215 -7.77 -18.22 -13.99
CA TYR A 215 -8.82 -18.31 -15.02
C TYR A 215 -9.78 -17.10 -14.95
N PHE A 216 -10.07 -16.63 -13.73
CA PHE A 216 -10.85 -15.41 -13.53
C PHE A 216 -10.19 -14.20 -14.18
N MET A 217 -8.88 -13.98 -13.92
CA MET A 217 -8.12 -12.88 -14.52
C MET A 217 -7.98 -13.03 -16.04
N TYR A 218 -7.72 -14.24 -16.52
CA TYR A 218 -7.67 -14.51 -17.96
C TYR A 218 -8.97 -14.08 -18.65
N LYS A 219 -10.12 -14.48 -18.10
CA LYS A 219 -11.44 -14.06 -18.64
C LYS A 219 -11.67 -12.56 -18.52
N ALA A 220 -11.19 -11.93 -17.45
CA ALA A 220 -11.30 -10.48 -17.27
C ALA A 220 -10.52 -9.71 -18.33
N LEU A 221 -9.35 -10.20 -18.72
CA LEU A 221 -8.45 -9.60 -19.69
C LEU A 221 -8.83 -9.86 -21.15
N HIS A 222 -9.49 -10.99 -21.47
CA HIS A 222 -9.78 -11.44 -22.85
C HIS A 222 -11.28 -11.53 -23.16
N GLY A 223 -12.14 -11.23 -22.19
CA GLY A 223 -13.59 -11.22 -22.32
C GLY A 223 -14.13 -9.88 -22.84
N PRO A 224 -15.43 -9.60 -22.61
CA PRO A 224 -15.99 -8.29 -22.89
C PRO A 224 -15.20 -7.21 -22.14
N GLU A 225 -15.05 -6.07 -22.81
CA GLU A 225 -14.24 -4.96 -22.32
C GLU A 225 -14.57 -4.54 -20.87
N LYS A 226 -13.55 -4.48 -20.01
CA LYS A 226 -13.68 -4.14 -18.57
C LYS A 226 -12.59 -3.16 -18.20
N LYS A 227 -12.85 -2.25 -17.28
CA LYS A 227 -11.81 -1.44 -16.64
C LYS A 227 -11.29 -2.22 -15.42
N ILE A 228 -10.00 -2.47 -15.36
CA ILE A 228 -9.35 -3.16 -14.26
C ILE A 228 -8.46 -2.16 -13.54
N LEU A 229 -8.80 -1.83 -12.30
CA LEU A 229 -7.96 -1.01 -11.43
C LEU A 229 -7.24 -1.91 -10.45
N VAL A 230 -5.92 -1.85 -10.43
CA VAL A 230 -5.09 -2.57 -9.45
C VAL A 230 -4.61 -1.58 -8.40
N GLU A 231 -4.99 -1.80 -7.16
CA GLU A 231 -4.54 -1.05 -6.00
C GLU A 231 -3.37 -1.79 -5.35
N GLY A 232 -2.18 -1.17 -5.31
CA GLY A 232 -1.03 -1.69 -4.59
C GLY A 232 -1.14 -1.39 -3.10
N ALA A 233 -0.61 -2.29 -2.26
CA ALA A 233 -0.51 -2.06 -0.83
C ALA A 233 0.93 -1.72 -0.44
N ASN A 234 1.09 -0.87 0.56
CA ASN A 234 2.36 -0.36 1.05
C ASN A 234 3.11 0.53 0.03
N ALA A 235 4.20 1.13 0.48
CA ALA A 235 5.02 2.01 -0.35
C ALA A 235 6.12 1.22 -1.07
N ALA A 236 6.59 1.72 -2.22
CA ALA A 236 7.67 1.09 -3.00
C ALA A 236 8.94 0.84 -2.17
N LEU A 237 9.28 1.73 -1.23
CA LEU A 237 10.46 1.58 -0.34
C LEU A 237 10.23 0.58 0.82
N LEU A 238 9.02 0.00 0.94
CA LEU A 238 8.73 -1.12 1.82
C LEU A 238 8.70 -2.47 1.08
N ASP A 239 8.97 -2.48 -0.22
CA ASP A 239 9.07 -3.70 -1.02
C ASP A 239 10.17 -4.61 -0.49
N ILE A 240 9.92 -5.93 -0.47
CA ILE A 240 10.85 -6.92 0.09
C ILE A 240 12.18 -6.97 -0.68
N ASP A 241 12.17 -6.73 -1.99
CA ASP A 241 13.34 -6.82 -2.86
C ASP A 241 13.99 -5.44 -3.06
N PHE A 242 13.20 -4.41 -3.28
CA PHE A 242 13.67 -3.07 -3.69
C PHE A 242 13.61 -2.02 -2.60
N GLY A 243 13.04 -2.33 -1.46
CA GLY A 243 12.89 -1.41 -0.34
C GLY A 243 14.16 -1.23 0.49
N THR A 244 14.00 -0.50 1.59
CA THR A 244 15.07 -0.21 2.57
C THR A 244 15.29 -1.40 3.52
N TYR A 245 15.64 -2.55 2.98
CA TYR A 245 15.86 -3.77 3.75
C TYR A 245 16.88 -3.55 4.90
N PRO A 246 16.65 -4.07 6.13
CA PRO A 246 15.58 -4.98 6.54
C PRO A 246 14.27 -4.28 6.99
N PHE A 247 14.17 -2.96 6.91
CA PHE A 247 13.01 -2.17 7.36
C PHE A 247 11.93 -2.09 6.27
N VAL A 248 11.40 -3.23 5.90
CA VAL A 248 10.45 -3.47 4.80
C VAL A 248 9.30 -4.36 5.24
N THR A 249 8.26 -4.48 4.41
CA THR A 249 7.26 -5.54 4.55
C THR A 249 7.74 -6.82 3.87
N SER A 250 7.02 -7.92 4.03
CA SER A 250 7.39 -9.23 3.46
C SER A 250 6.76 -9.49 2.10
N SER A 251 6.19 -8.49 1.46
CA SER A 251 5.52 -8.59 0.16
C SER A 251 6.13 -7.65 -0.88
N ASN A 252 5.86 -7.94 -2.16
CA ASN A 252 6.22 -7.06 -3.26
C ASN A 252 5.20 -5.92 -3.35
N CYS A 253 5.70 -4.68 -3.31
CA CYS A 253 4.90 -3.45 -3.32
C CYS A 253 5.05 -2.66 -4.64
N THR A 254 5.77 -3.21 -5.60
CA THR A 254 6.05 -2.62 -6.92
C THR A 254 5.16 -3.22 -8.00
N VAL A 255 5.21 -2.66 -9.22
CA VAL A 255 4.45 -3.15 -10.38
C VAL A 255 4.73 -4.64 -10.69
N GLY A 256 5.93 -5.12 -10.42
CA GLY A 256 6.27 -6.55 -10.52
C GLY A 256 5.39 -7.43 -9.63
N GLY A 257 5.02 -6.93 -8.45
CA GLY A 257 4.09 -7.60 -7.53
C GLY A 257 2.67 -7.75 -8.08
N VAL A 258 2.24 -6.87 -8.98
CA VAL A 258 0.94 -6.99 -9.68
C VAL A 258 0.93 -8.23 -10.55
N CYS A 259 1.99 -8.44 -11.34
CA CYS A 259 2.07 -9.59 -12.24
C CYS A 259 2.07 -10.92 -11.47
N THR A 260 2.90 -11.03 -10.44
CA THR A 260 3.01 -12.26 -9.63
C THR A 260 1.84 -12.47 -8.68
N GLY A 261 1.29 -11.38 -8.13
CA GLY A 261 0.20 -11.42 -7.13
C GLY A 261 -1.19 -11.64 -7.70
N LEU A 262 -1.38 -11.40 -9.00
CA LEU A 262 -2.67 -11.52 -9.68
C LEU A 262 -2.63 -12.50 -10.85
N GLY A 263 -1.45 -12.97 -11.25
CA GLY A 263 -1.28 -13.79 -12.43
C GLY A 263 -1.53 -13.03 -13.74
N ILE A 264 -1.23 -11.73 -13.77
CA ILE A 264 -1.38 -10.88 -14.96
C ILE A 264 -0.08 -10.90 -15.76
N PRO A 265 -0.11 -11.21 -17.07
CA PRO A 265 1.06 -11.11 -17.93
C PRO A 265 1.56 -9.65 -18.01
N PRO A 266 2.89 -9.39 -17.98
CA PRO A 266 3.44 -8.03 -17.98
C PRO A 266 2.93 -7.13 -19.12
N GLN A 267 2.70 -7.69 -20.31
CA GLN A 267 2.18 -6.96 -21.47
C GLN A 267 0.74 -6.44 -21.31
N ASN A 268 0.02 -6.92 -20.28
CA ASN A 268 -1.33 -6.46 -19.98
C ASN A 268 -1.34 -5.36 -18.90
N VAL A 269 -0.18 -4.98 -18.38
CA VAL A 269 -0.07 -3.81 -17.50
C VAL A 269 -0.15 -2.57 -18.36
N GLY A 270 -1.15 -1.73 -18.11
CA GLY A 270 -1.38 -0.48 -18.82
C GLY A 270 -0.72 0.71 -18.10
N GLU A 271 -1.52 1.71 -17.77
CA GLU A 271 -1.05 2.91 -17.08
C GLU A 271 -0.65 2.63 -15.63
N VAL A 272 0.47 3.21 -15.21
CA VAL A 272 1.03 3.04 -13.87
C VAL A 272 1.06 4.39 -13.16
N TYR A 273 0.17 4.58 -12.21
CA TYR A 273 0.05 5.81 -11.43
C TYR A 273 0.82 5.69 -10.11
N GLY A 274 1.83 6.53 -9.92
CA GLY A 274 2.51 6.69 -8.64
C GLY A 274 1.80 7.73 -7.77
N VAL A 275 1.40 7.37 -6.55
CA VAL A 275 0.85 8.35 -5.60
C VAL A 275 1.97 8.83 -4.68
N VAL A 276 2.24 10.12 -4.67
CA VAL A 276 3.33 10.74 -3.90
C VAL A 276 2.81 11.93 -3.09
N LYS A 277 3.25 12.07 -1.86
CA LYS A 277 3.01 13.31 -1.09
C LYS A 277 3.97 14.41 -1.54
N ALA A 278 3.57 15.65 -1.35
CA ALA A 278 4.43 16.80 -1.58
C ALA A 278 5.63 16.90 -0.59
N TYR A 279 5.73 15.99 0.35
CA TYR A 279 6.84 15.82 1.30
C TYR A 279 7.03 14.34 1.60
N THR A 280 8.14 13.96 2.22
CA THR A 280 8.42 12.54 2.52
C THR A 280 8.01 12.18 3.94
N THR A 281 7.47 10.99 4.12
CA THR A 281 7.16 10.43 5.46
C THR A 281 7.70 9.03 5.60
N ARG A 282 8.06 8.62 6.82
CA ARG A 282 8.49 7.26 7.14
C ARG A 282 7.87 6.73 8.41
N VAL A 283 7.45 5.47 8.39
CA VAL A 283 7.03 4.73 9.58
C VAL A 283 8.21 3.93 10.13
N GLY A 284 8.35 3.95 11.46
CA GLY A 284 9.35 3.14 12.15
C GLY A 284 10.78 3.62 11.97
N ILE A 285 11.71 2.73 12.28
CA ILE A 285 13.15 2.96 12.22
C ILE A 285 13.69 2.73 10.80
N GLY A 286 14.98 3.05 10.59
CA GLY A 286 15.67 2.96 9.32
C GLY A 286 16.05 4.32 8.79
N ALA A 287 16.94 4.34 7.80
CA ALA A 287 17.46 5.56 7.21
C ALA A 287 16.35 6.42 6.59
N PHE A 288 16.43 7.72 6.84
CA PHE A 288 15.53 8.71 6.26
C PHE A 288 16.32 9.98 5.94
N PRO A 289 16.99 10.04 4.78
CA PRO A 289 17.95 11.10 4.47
C PRO A 289 17.41 12.53 4.57
N THR A 290 16.19 12.76 4.12
CA THR A 290 15.55 14.10 4.14
C THR A 290 14.73 14.39 5.39
N GLU A 291 14.82 13.56 6.43
CA GLU A 291 14.10 13.75 7.70
C GLU A 291 14.38 15.13 8.29
N GLN A 292 13.34 15.69 8.89
CA GLN A 292 13.42 16.94 9.65
C GLN A 292 13.03 16.65 11.11
N ASP A 293 14.05 16.40 11.93
CA ASP A 293 13.90 16.21 13.38
C ASP A 293 13.97 17.57 14.09
N ASN A 294 12.99 18.44 13.75
CA ASN A 294 12.91 19.83 14.20
C ASN A 294 11.48 20.34 13.99
N ASP A 295 11.26 21.65 14.28
CA ASP A 295 9.97 22.33 14.14
C ASP A 295 9.31 22.14 12.76
N ILE A 296 10.10 21.99 11.69
CA ILE A 296 9.59 21.74 10.32
C ILE A 296 8.94 20.33 10.26
N GLY A 297 9.63 19.33 10.78
CA GLY A 297 9.11 17.97 10.81
C GLY A 297 7.85 17.84 11.67
N GLU A 298 7.83 18.50 12.84
CA GLU A 298 6.65 18.56 13.71
C GLU A 298 5.47 19.26 13.03
N LEU A 299 5.74 20.33 12.30
CA LEU A 299 4.72 21.07 11.54
C LEU A 299 4.15 20.23 10.39
N LEU A 300 5.00 19.54 9.63
CA LEU A 300 4.58 18.59 8.59
C LEU A 300 3.73 17.47 9.18
N GLN A 301 4.15 16.92 10.32
CA GLN A 301 3.48 15.82 11.00
C GLN A 301 2.09 16.23 11.51
N SER A 302 2.01 17.36 12.22
CA SER A 302 0.76 17.83 12.83
C SER A 302 -0.24 18.28 11.76
N ARG A 303 0.18 19.10 10.79
CA ARG A 303 -0.69 19.56 9.70
C ARG A 303 -1.13 18.40 8.79
N GLY A 304 -0.22 17.48 8.52
CA GLY A 304 -0.48 16.32 7.69
C GLY A 304 -1.24 15.20 8.41
N SER A 305 -1.51 15.33 9.71
CA SER A 305 -2.10 14.27 10.54
C SER A 305 -1.38 12.94 10.34
N GLU A 306 -0.04 12.98 10.36
CA GLU A 306 0.80 11.83 9.99
C GLU A 306 0.87 10.79 11.10
N VAL A 307 -0.19 9.99 11.20
CA VAL A 307 -0.35 8.88 12.14
C VAL A 307 -0.70 7.60 11.39
N GLY A 308 -0.17 6.46 11.80
CA GLY A 308 -0.47 5.17 11.18
C GLY A 308 -1.85 4.65 11.61
N VAL A 309 -2.78 4.40 10.67
CA VAL A 309 -4.14 3.91 10.96
C VAL A 309 -4.11 2.60 11.77
N THR A 310 -3.26 1.65 11.37
CA THR A 310 -3.20 0.33 12.00
C THR A 310 -2.55 0.34 13.38
N THR A 311 -1.57 1.22 13.62
CA THR A 311 -0.73 1.18 14.83
C THR A 311 -0.85 2.41 15.71
N GLY A 312 -1.48 3.48 15.25
CA GLY A 312 -1.53 4.77 15.96
C GLY A 312 -0.16 5.46 16.10
N ARG A 313 0.89 4.98 15.43
CA ARG A 313 2.24 5.55 15.54
C ARG A 313 2.37 6.80 14.70
N GLN A 314 3.00 7.82 15.27
CA GLN A 314 3.38 9.02 14.53
C GLN A 314 4.44 8.65 13.48
N ARG A 315 4.36 9.29 12.32
CA ARG A 315 5.34 9.16 11.24
C ARG A 315 6.39 10.25 11.33
N ARG A 316 7.61 9.86 11.05
CA ARG A 316 8.71 10.80 10.82
C ARG A 316 8.45 11.54 9.51
N CYS A 317 8.71 12.84 9.46
CA CYS A 317 8.44 13.70 8.31
C CYS A 317 9.72 14.40 7.86
N GLY A 318 9.78 14.71 6.57
CA GLY A 318 10.92 15.40 6.00
C GLY A 318 10.60 15.99 4.62
N TRP A 319 11.55 16.74 4.07
CA TRP A 319 11.42 17.32 2.74
C TRP A 319 11.28 16.25 1.66
N LEU A 320 10.66 16.61 0.54
CA LEU A 320 10.52 15.71 -0.61
C LEU A 320 11.90 15.25 -1.08
N ASP A 321 12.03 13.95 -1.29
CA ASP A 321 13.25 13.29 -1.73
C ASP A 321 13.12 12.81 -3.19
N LEU A 322 13.73 13.55 -4.11
CA LEU A 322 13.67 13.22 -5.53
C LEU A 322 14.62 12.08 -5.92
N VAL A 323 15.65 11.79 -5.13
CA VAL A 323 16.50 10.60 -5.37
C VAL A 323 15.69 9.34 -5.16
N LEU A 324 14.91 9.32 -4.06
CA LEU A 324 13.97 8.26 -3.74
C LEU A 324 12.86 8.16 -4.79
N LEU A 325 12.27 9.27 -5.21
CA LEU A 325 11.21 9.30 -6.20
C LEU A 325 11.69 8.81 -7.58
N LYS A 326 12.88 9.23 -8.01
CA LYS A 326 13.53 8.70 -9.23
C LYS A 326 13.77 7.20 -9.16
N TYR A 327 14.30 6.72 -8.02
CA TYR A 327 14.51 5.30 -7.81
C TYR A 327 13.19 4.51 -7.92
N ALA A 328 12.14 4.99 -7.28
CA ALA A 328 10.83 4.37 -7.37
C ALA A 328 10.28 4.40 -8.81
N HIS A 329 10.50 5.48 -9.57
CA HIS A 329 10.14 5.54 -10.98
C HIS A 329 10.91 4.53 -11.85
N MET A 330 12.22 4.36 -11.61
CA MET A 330 13.03 3.35 -12.32
C MET A 330 12.47 1.94 -12.18
N ILE A 331 11.90 1.60 -11.01
CA ILE A 331 11.38 0.27 -10.72
C ILE A 331 9.97 0.09 -11.28
N ASN A 332 9.13 1.13 -11.19
CA ASN A 332 7.70 1.03 -11.46
C ASN A 332 7.31 1.54 -12.86
N GLY A 333 8.14 2.35 -13.52
CA GLY A 333 7.84 2.91 -14.84
C GLY A 333 6.56 3.77 -14.82
N PHE A 334 6.44 4.69 -13.85
CA PHE A 334 5.24 5.53 -13.72
C PHE A 334 4.91 6.24 -15.03
N THR A 335 3.66 6.16 -15.44
CA THR A 335 3.12 6.91 -16.58
C THR A 335 2.50 8.23 -16.15
N ALA A 336 2.10 8.31 -14.86
CA ALA A 336 1.67 9.54 -14.22
C ALA A 336 1.96 9.50 -12.71
N LEU A 337 2.02 10.68 -12.10
CA LEU A 337 2.13 10.85 -10.65
C LEU A 337 0.94 11.62 -10.11
N ALA A 338 0.33 11.11 -9.06
CA ALA A 338 -0.68 11.80 -8.28
C ALA A 338 -0.01 12.47 -7.07
N LEU A 339 0.20 13.78 -7.14
CA LEU A 339 0.79 14.57 -6.06
C LEU A 339 -0.28 14.95 -5.06
N THR A 340 -0.13 14.49 -3.82
CA THR A 340 -1.09 14.69 -2.74
C THR A 340 -0.53 15.58 -1.65
N LYS A 341 -1.40 16.11 -0.77
CA LYS A 341 -1.03 16.88 0.43
C LYS A 341 -0.15 18.11 0.14
N LEU A 342 -0.32 18.74 -1.01
CA LEU A 342 0.39 19.97 -1.37
C LEU A 342 0.08 21.10 -0.40
N ASP A 343 -1.14 21.16 0.07
CA ASP A 343 -1.69 22.12 1.05
C ASP A 343 -0.98 22.11 2.42
N ILE A 344 -0.36 21.00 2.76
CA ILE A 344 0.43 20.93 4.00
C ILE A 344 1.62 21.90 3.95
N LEU A 345 2.11 22.17 2.74
CA LEU A 345 3.22 23.08 2.50
C LEU A 345 2.81 24.57 2.45
N ASP A 346 1.53 24.91 2.52
CA ASP A 346 1.00 26.27 2.38
C ASP A 346 1.60 27.31 3.35
N VAL A 347 2.18 26.87 4.46
CA VAL A 347 2.69 27.74 5.53
C VAL A 347 4.18 28.04 5.44
N PHE A 348 4.88 27.41 4.52
CA PHE A 348 6.32 27.58 4.41
C PHE A 348 6.66 28.74 3.47
N ALA A 349 7.59 29.61 3.91
CA ALA A 349 8.17 30.66 3.09
C ALA A 349 9.27 30.13 2.15
N GLU A 350 9.93 29.05 2.57
CA GLU A 350 10.94 28.32 1.80
C GLU A 350 10.65 26.83 1.92
N ILE A 351 10.80 26.11 0.81
CA ILE A 351 10.64 24.66 0.74
C ILE A 351 11.91 24.06 0.16
N LYS A 352 12.47 23.06 0.84
CA LYS A 352 13.67 22.37 0.34
C LYS A 352 13.26 21.05 -0.31
N VAL A 353 13.98 20.69 -1.37
CA VAL A 353 13.81 19.45 -2.10
C VAL A 353 15.16 18.75 -2.21
N GLY A 354 15.23 17.49 -1.75
CA GLY A 354 16.45 16.68 -1.87
C GLY A 354 16.61 16.20 -3.31
N VAL A 355 17.70 16.61 -3.98
CA VAL A 355 17.91 16.37 -5.41
C VAL A 355 19.05 15.39 -5.71
N ALA A 356 19.99 15.23 -4.79
CA ALA A 356 21.11 14.32 -4.93
C ALA A 356 21.63 13.87 -3.55
N TYR A 357 22.32 12.75 -3.52
CA TYR A 357 23.05 12.25 -2.36
C TYR A 357 24.54 12.34 -2.59
N LYS A 358 25.26 12.69 -1.54
CA LYS A 358 26.72 12.78 -1.51
C LYS A 358 27.25 11.83 -0.44
N VAL A 359 28.27 11.06 -0.76
CA VAL A 359 28.99 10.17 0.16
C VAL A 359 30.47 10.37 -0.06
N ASP A 360 31.25 10.59 1.01
CA ASP A 360 32.68 10.84 0.94
C ASP A 360 33.05 11.91 -0.10
N ASP A 361 32.35 13.05 -0.05
CA ASP A 361 32.52 14.20 -0.95
C ASP A 361 32.17 13.95 -2.43
N LYS A 362 31.57 12.81 -2.77
CA LYS A 362 31.18 12.46 -4.14
C LYS A 362 29.68 12.31 -4.28
N ILE A 363 29.10 12.92 -5.32
CA ILE A 363 27.72 12.67 -5.70
C ILE A 363 27.58 11.22 -6.16
N ILE A 364 26.64 10.49 -5.57
CA ILE A 364 26.29 9.13 -6.01
C ILE A 364 25.08 9.17 -6.95
N PRO A 365 25.10 8.42 -8.05
CA PRO A 365 24.04 8.49 -9.09
C PRO A 365 22.83 7.63 -8.79
N HIS A 366 22.81 6.91 -7.66
CA HIS A 366 21.80 5.90 -7.37
C HIS A 366 21.37 5.95 -5.90
N PHE A 367 20.21 5.33 -5.63
CA PHE A 367 19.73 5.12 -4.25
C PHE A 367 20.49 3.95 -3.63
N PRO A 368 21.17 4.12 -2.47
CA PRO A 368 21.95 3.05 -1.84
C PRO A 368 21.07 1.93 -1.28
N ALA A 369 21.39 0.69 -1.61
CA ALA A 369 20.72 -0.48 -1.02
C ALA A 369 21.16 -0.73 0.43
N ASN A 370 22.41 -0.39 0.78
CA ASN A 370 22.97 -0.61 2.11
C ASN A 370 22.52 0.49 3.08
N GLN A 371 21.92 0.09 4.21
CA GLN A 371 21.40 1.01 5.23
C GLN A 371 22.48 1.85 5.90
N GLU A 372 23.68 1.32 6.08
CA GLU A 372 24.80 2.08 6.68
C GLU A 372 25.27 3.19 5.75
N VAL A 373 25.30 2.92 4.45
CA VAL A 373 25.59 3.93 3.43
C VAL A 373 24.47 4.96 3.40
N LEU A 374 23.23 4.52 3.38
CA LEU A 374 22.06 5.42 3.33
C LEU A 374 21.96 6.32 4.58
N ASN A 375 22.42 5.85 5.75
CA ASN A 375 22.49 6.65 6.97
C ASN A 375 23.61 7.73 6.93
N LYS A 376 24.59 7.58 6.03
CA LYS A 376 25.74 8.50 5.92
C LYS A 376 25.61 9.48 4.76
N VAL A 377 24.57 9.38 3.94
CA VAL A 377 24.43 10.30 2.81
C VAL A 377 24.20 11.73 3.29
N GLU A 378 24.87 12.66 2.64
CA GLU A 378 24.60 14.09 2.74
C GLU A 378 23.63 14.47 1.62
N VAL A 379 22.45 14.95 1.99
CA VAL A 379 21.43 15.36 1.00
C VAL A 379 21.80 16.71 0.42
N GLN A 380 21.84 16.79 -0.89
CA GLN A 380 21.97 18.06 -1.60
C GLN A 380 20.57 18.62 -1.85
N TYR A 381 20.30 19.79 -1.30
CA TYR A 381 18.99 20.43 -1.39
C TYR A 381 18.99 21.56 -2.41
N VAL A 382 17.86 21.69 -3.09
CA VAL A 382 17.47 22.93 -3.79
C VAL A 382 16.39 23.61 -2.95
N SER A 383 16.60 24.91 -2.66
CA SER A 383 15.60 25.74 -2.00
C SER A 383 14.69 26.39 -3.04
N LEU A 384 13.41 26.24 -2.86
CA LEU A 384 12.36 26.85 -3.68
C LEU A 384 11.57 27.84 -2.81
N PRO A 385 11.13 28.97 -3.36
CA PRO A 385 10.24 29.87 -2.62
C PRO A 385 8.90 29.17 -2.35
N GLY A 386 8.48 29.18 -1.10
CA GLY A 386 7.16 28.73 -0.71
C GLY A 386 6.10 29.74 -1.16
N TRP A 387 4.87 29.38 -0.97
CA TRP A 387 3.75 30.24 -1.42
C TRP A 387 3.00 30.93 -0.28
N ASN A 388 3.14 30.45 0.93
CA ASN A 388 2.54 31.04 2.14
C ASN A 388 1.07 31.50 1.95
N THR A 389 0.31 30.73 1.20
CA THR A 389 -1.06 31.00 0.79
C THR A 389 -1.83 29.69 0.72
N SER A 390 -3.07 29.68 1.21
CA SER A 390 -3.89 28.47 1.23
C SER A 390 -4.26 28.01 -0.19
N THR A 391 -3.97 26.73 -0.47
CA THR A 391 -4.35 26.04 -1.72
C THR A 391 -5.69 25.31 -1.60
N ALA A 392 -6.35 25.32 -0.45
CA ALA A 392 -7.56 24.55 -0.17
C ALA A 392 -8.77 24.87 -1.10
N LYS A 393 -8.78 26.04 -1.73
CA LYS A 393 -9.82 26.46 -2.67
C LYS A 393 -9.46 26.24 -4.14
N SER A 394 -8.23 25.88 -4.44
CA SER A 394 -7.80 25.57 -5.81
C SER A 394 -8.54 24.34 -6.35
N ARG A 395 -8.94 24.38 -7.60
CA ARG A 395 -9.66 23.28 -8.27
C ARG A 395 -8.97 22.85 -9.57
N THR A 396 -8.17 23.75 -10.11
CA THR A 396 -7.32 23.49 -11.29
C THR A 396 -5.88 23.79 -10.95
N PHE A 397 -4.96 23.37 -11.82
CA PHE A 397 -3.54 23.65 -11.66
C PHE A 397 -3.25 25.16 -11.73
N GLU A 398 -4.02 25.88 -12.55
CA GLU A 398 -3.93 27.33 -12.76
C GLU A 398 -4.37 28.13 -11.54
N ASP A 399 -5.26 27.57 -10.71
CA ASP A 399 -5.71 28.20 -9.46
C ASP A 399 -4.62 28.19 -8.38
N LEU A 400 -3.59 27.37 -8.53
CA LEU A 400 -2.49 27.30 -7.58
C LEU A 400 -1.66 28.58 -7.59
N PRO A 401 -1.14 29.01 -6.43
CA PRO A 401 -0.14 30.08 -6.37
C PRO A 401 1.06 29.77 -7.29
N ALA A 402 1.62 30.80 -7.92
CA ALA A 402 2.71 30.64 -8.90
C ALA A 402 3.89 29.80 -8.35
N ASN A 403 4.26 29.97 -7.09
CA ASN A 403 5.33 29.19 -6.46
C ASN A 403 4.93 27.71 -6.27
N ALA A 404 3.65 27.42 -6.01
CA ALA A 404 3.16 26.04 -5.93
C ALA A 404 3.18 25.38 -7.32
N GLN A 405 2.79 26.10 -8.38
CA GLN A 405 2.94 25.63 -9.76
C GLN A 405 4.42 25.36 -10.09
N ASN A 406 5.33 26.27 -9.71
CA ASN A 406 6.77 26.10 -9.93
C ASN A 406 7.34 24.90 -9.18
N TYR A 407 6.85 24.62 -7.97
CA TYR A 407 7.21 23.44 -7.21
C TYR A 407 6.84 22.14 -7.96
N VAL A 408 5.63 22.06 -8.49
CA VAL A 408 5.15 20.91 -9.27
C VAL A 408 6.00 20.76 -10.55
N ARG A 409 6.20 21.85 -11.32
CA ARG A 409 7.03 21.83 -12.54
C ARG A 409 8.49 21.45 -12.26
N PHE A 410 9.02 21.84 -11.09
CA PHE A 410 10.36 21.43 -10.67
C PHE A 410 10.46 19.92 -10.48
N ILE A 411 9.46 19.30 -9.85
CA ILE A 411 9.40 17.84 -9.68
C ILE A 411 9.33 17.16 -11.05
N GLU A 412 8.45 17.61 -11.95
CA GLU A 412 8.31 17.09 -13.31
C GLU A 412 9.64 17.13 -14.07
N GLY A 413 10.26 18.29 -14.13
CA GLY A 413 11.52 18.48 -14.84
C GLY A 413 12.67 17.65 -14.26
N HIS A 414 12.67 17.41 -12.93
CA HIS A 414 13.72 16.65 -12.27
C HIS A 414 13.59 15.14 -12.48
N LEU A 415 12.39 14.63 -12.64
CA LEU A 415 12.17 13.20 -12.91
C LEU A 415 12.67 12.79 -14.30
N GLY A 416 12.80 13.74 -15.21
CA GLY A 416 13.38 13.51 -16.54
C GLY A 416 12.54 12.55 -17.40
N VAL A 417 11.24 12.46 -17.14
CA VAL A 417 10.34 11.63 -17.93
C VAL A 417 9.99 12.40 -19.20
N PRO A 418 10.22 11.83 -20.41
CA PRO A 418 9.99 12.52 -21.65
C PRO A 418 8.52 12.94 -21.81
N GLU A 419 8.27 14.22 -22.06
CA GLU A 419 6.95 14.65 -22.53
C GLU A 419 6.57 13.89 -23.85
N PRO A 420 5.31 13.48 -24.02
CA PRO A 420 4.08 13.85 -23.29
C PRO A 420 3.57 12.79 -22.32
N LYS A 421 4.40 11.91 -21.77
CA LYS A 421 3.96 10.66 -21.14
C LYS A 421 3.87 10.68 -19.61
N THR A 422 4.41 11.67 -18.91
CA THR A 422 4.24 11.71 -17.44
C THR A 422 3.68 13.06 -17.04
N LYS A 423 2.39 13.08 -16.73
CA LYS A 423 1.73 14.25 -16.14
C LYS A 423 1.72 14.10 -14.63
N ILE A 424 2.10 15.14 -13.91
CA ILE A 424 1.77 15.22 -12.48
C ILE A 424 0.33 15.71 -12.36
N ILE A 425 -0.49 14.88 -11.78
CA ILE A 425 -1.87 15.21 -11.43
C ILE A 425 -1.85 15.68 -9.98
N VAL A 426 -2.07 16.96 -9.76
CA VAL A 426 -2.16 17.50 -8.40
C VAL A 426 -3.54 17.20 -7.86
N ILE A 427 -3.62 16.42 -6.78
CA ILE A 427 -4.89 16.17 -6.10
C ILE A 427 -5.14 17.33 -5.14
N LEU A 428 -6.01 18.23 -5.54
CA LEU A 428 -6.28 19.50 -4.86
C LEU A 428 -7.39 19.40 -3.80
N TYR A 429 -8.01 18.26 -3.61
CA TYR A 429 -9.06 18.07 -2.62
C TYR A 429 -8.49 17.63 -1.29
N GLN A 430 -8.68 18.49 -0.29
CA GLN A 430 -8.56 18.12 1.11
C GLN A 430 -9.90 17.66 1.65
N PHE A 431 -9.90 16.51 2.29
CA PHE A 431 -10.90 16.21 3.30
C PHE A 431 -10.35 16.63 4.66
N ARG A 432 -10.93 17.65 5.24
CA ARG A 432 -10.73 17.98 6.64
C ARG A 432 -11.71 17.13 7.44
N PHE A 433 -11.16 16.30 8.31
CA PHE A 433 -11.90 15.81 9.46
C PHE A 433 -12.06 16.97 10.46
N TYR A 434 -13.25 17.19 10.91
CA TYR A 434 -13.55 17.93 12.12
C TYR A 434 -13.87 16.93 13.21
#